data_96a616e9cc9ccdb9267559b37b06538c
#
_entry.id   96a616e9cc9ccdb9267559b37b06538c
#
_cell.length_a   1.000
_cell.length_b   1.000
_cell.length_c   1.000
_cell.angle_alpha   90.00
_cell.angle_beta   90.00
_cell.angle_gamma   90.00
#
_symmetry.space_group_name_H-M   'P 1'
#
loop_
_entity.id
_entity.type
_entity.pdbx_description
1 polymer ?
#
loop_
_entity_poly.entity_id
_entity_poly.type
_entity_poly.pdbx_seq_one_letter_code
_entity_poly.pdbx_strand_id
1 'polypeptide(L)'
;MNIYDTANKLAAELKQTDEYKAYKNSKQQIESNAEVKSKIDEFDKLRVETQKAMLKGEANANELSVKLQNLYTELYQNEIAKNYLEAEMRFSVMVTDINKIISEAIKDVIG
;
A
#
# COMPACT_ATOMS: atom_id res chain seq x y z
N MET A 1 14.94 -26.81 15.48
CA MET A 1 14.72 -25.50 14.87
C MET A 1 13.23 -25.20 14.86
N ASN A 2 12.82 -24.04 15.35
CA ASN A 2 11.41 -23.64 15.34
C ASN A 2 11.19 -22.54 14.31
N ILE A 3 10.51 -22.89 13.24
CA ILE A 3 10.24 -21.95 12.14
C ILE A 3 9.36 -20.78 12.60
N TYR A 4 8.49 -20.98 13.58
CA TYR A 4 7.64 -19.91 14.10
C TYR A 4 8.46 -18.86 14.85
N ASP A 5 9.51 -19.28 15.56
CA ASP A 5 10.43 -18.33 16.21
C ASP A 5 11.15 -17.48 15.17
N THR A 6 11.55 -18.07 14.06
CA THR A 6 12.19 -17.35 12.95
C THR A 6 11.20 -16.36 12.32
N ALA A 7 9.96 -16.78 12.12
CA ALA A 7 8.91 -15.90 11.59
C ALA A 7 8.65 -14.71 12.52
N ASN A 8 8.60 -14.96 13.84
CA ASN A 8 8.41 -13.90 14.83
C ASN A 8 9.60 -12.94 14.87
N LYS A 9 10.81 -13.47 14.67
CA LYS A 9 12.02 -12.66 14.57
C LYS A 9 11.97 -11.77 13.34
N LEU A 10 11.55 -12.32 12.21
CA LEU A 10 11.35 -11.55 10.96
C LEU A 10 10.35 -10.42 11.19
N ALA A 11 9.23 -10.71 11.84
CA ALA A 11 8.22 -9.69 12.16
C ALA A 11 8.80 -8.57 13.02
N ALA A 12 9.61 -8.91 14.03
CA ALA A 12 10.28 -7.93 14.89
C ALA A 12 11.28 -7.08 14.11
N GLU A 13 12.06 -7.71 13.23
CA GLU A 13 13.02 -7.00 12.38
C GLU A 13 12.32 -6.06 11.40
N LEU A 14 11.18 -6.48 10.84
CA LEU A 14 10.38 -5.66 9.94
C LEU A 14 9.98 -4.35 10.61
N LYS A 15 9.59 -4.41 11.89
CA LYS A 15 9.21 -3.22 12.65
C LYS A 15 10.39 -2.28 12.93
N GLN A 16 11.62 -2.75 12.77
CA GLN A 16 12.81 -1.92 12.96
C GLN A 16 13.29 -1.26 11.67
N THR A 17 12.67 -1.58 10.53
CA THR A 17 13.05 -1.00 9.24
C THR A 17 12.65 0.46 9.14
N ASP A 18 13.39 1.21 8.33
CA ASP A 18 13.07 2.60 8.02
C ASP A 18 11.71 2.70 7.30
N GLU A 19 11.44 1.74 6.41
CA GLU A 19 10.18 1.66 5.66
C GLU A 19 8.97 1.55 6.59
N TYR A 20 9.04 0.69 7.60
CA TYR A 20 7.96 0.54 8.56
C TYR A 20 7.77 1.82 9.39
N LYS A 21 8.87 2.37 9.89
CA LYS A 21 8.82 3.57 10.74
C LYS A 21 8.29 4.78 9.98
N ALA A 22 8.73 4.96 8.73
CA ALA A 22 8.27 6.05 7.87
C ALA A 22 6.78 5.93 7.58
N TYR A 23 6.31 4.71 7.27
CA TYR A 23 4.90 4.47 7.01
C TYR A 23 4.04 4.74 8.25
N LYS A 24 4.46 4.21 9.39
CA LYS A 24 3.75 4.42 10.65
C LYS A 24 3.67 5.91 11.00
N ASN A 25 4.78 6.63 10.87
CA ASN A 25 4.84 8.06 11.18
C ASN A 25 3.94 8.88 10.25
N SER A 26 4.01 8.62 8.94
CA SER A 26 3.19 9.33 7.97
C SER A 26 1.70 9.03 8.16
N LYS A 27 1.36 7.79 8.55
CA LYS A 27 -0.02 7.42 8.86
C LYS A 27 -0.56 8.19 10.06
N GLN A 28 0.26 8.40 11.09
CA GLN A 28 -0.12 9.21 12.23
C GLN A 28 -0.39 10.66 11.82
N GLN A 29 0.40 11.21 10.89
CA GLN A 29 0.19 12.57 10.37
C GLN A 29 -1.15 12.66 9.60
N ILE A 30 -1.48 11.65 8.82
CA ILE A 30 -2.77 11.56 8.12
C ILE A 30 -3.93 11.55 9.13
N GLU A 31 -3.82 10.74 10.19
CA GLU A 31 -4.85 10.64 11.22
C GLU A 31 -5.08 11.97 11.95
N SER A 32 -4.06 12.83 12.01
CA SER A 32 -4.15 14.14 12.65
C SER A 32 -4.73 15.22 11.74
N ASN A 33 -4.97 14.91 10.46
CA ASN A 33 -5.45 15.89 9.47
C ASN A 33 -6.71 15.33 8.78
N ALA A 34 -7.87 15.74 9.28
CA ALA A 34 -9.16 15.21 8.82
C ALA A 34 -9.41 15.43 7.33
N GLU A 35 -9.01 16.58 6.79
CA GLU A 35 -9.19 16.89 5.37
C GLU A 35 -8.37 15.97 4.48
N VAL A 36 -7.09 15.78 4.80
CA VAL A 36 -6.20 14.90 4.04
C VAL A 36 -6.66 13.46 4.19
N LYS A 37 -7.04 13.04 5.40
CA LYS A 37 -7.55 11.68 5.63
C LYS A 37 -8.78 11.39 4.77
N SER A 38 -9.71 12.33 4.69
CA SER A 38 -10.90 12.18 3.87
C SER A 38 -10.56 11.96 2.40
N LYS A 39 -9.58 12.70 1.88
CA LYS A 39 -9.13 12.55 0.49
C LYS A 39 -8.42 11.23 0.24
N ILE A 40 -7.63 10.77 1.20
CA ILE A 40 -6.96 9.46 1.11
C ILE A 40 -8.00 8.34 1.11
N ASP A 41 -9.02 8.42 1.96
CA ASP A 41 -10.10 7.44 2.01
C ASP A 41 -10.88 7.42 0.70
N GLU A 42 -11.15 8.58 0.12
CA GLU A 42 -11.79 8.70 -1.18
C GLU A 42 -10.95 8.06 -2.28
N PHE A 43 -9.64 8.29 -2.26
CA PHE A 43 -8.71 7.69 -3.20
C PHE A 43 -8.72 6.16 -3.10
N ASP A 44 -8.68 5.62 -1.88
CA ASP A 44 -8.69 4.16 -1.66
C ASP A 44 -9.99 3.53 -2.18
N LYS A 45 -11.13 4.15 -1.92
CA LYS A 45 -12.41 3.69 -2.44
C LYS A 45 -12.44 3.71 -3.96
N LEU A 46 -12.00 4.80 -4.56
CA LEU A 46 -12.00 4.97 -6.01
C LEU A 46 -11.07 3.97 -6.68
N ARG A 47 -9.93 3.67 -6.05
CA ARG A 47 -8.99 2.67 -6.55
C ARG A 47 -9.64 1.29 -6.61
N VAL A 48 -10.37 0.89 -5.56
CA VAL A 48 -11.07 -0.39 -5.52
C VAL A 48 -12.18 -0.44 -6.58
N GLU A 49 -12.97 0.62 -6.71
CA GLU A 49 -14.04 0.71 -7.71
C GLU A 49 -13.49 0.62 -9.14
N THR A 50 -12.40 1.33 -9.39
CA THR A 50 -11.74 1.33 -10.71
C THR A 50 -11.24 -0.07 -11.06
N GLN A 51 -10.58 -0.73 -10.10
CA GLN A 51 -10.07 -2.07 -10.32
C GLN A 51 -11.19 -3.06 -10.62
N LYS A 52 -12.29 -3.00 -9.88
CA LYS A 52 -13.45 -3.85 -10.11
C LYS A 52 -14.06 -3.60 -11.48
N ALA A 53 -14.22 -2.34 -11.87
CA ALA A 53 -14.77 -1.97 -13.16
C ALA A 53 -13.91 -2.49 -14.32
N MET A 54 -12.59 -2.39 -14.19
CA MET A 54 -11.65 -2.88 -15.19
C MET A 54 -11.72 -4.40 -15.32
N LEU A 55 -11.78 -5.12 -14.20
CA LEU A 55 -11.87 -6.59 -14.20
C LEU A 55 -13.17 -7.09 -14.80
N LYS A 56 -14.27 -6.36 -14.61
CA LYS A 56 -15.59 -6.73 -15.14
C LYS A 56 -15.84 -6.19 -16.55
N GLY A 57 -14.92 -5.38 -17.07
CA GLY A 57 -15.08 -4.78 -18.40
C GLY A 57 -16.24 -3.79 -18.47
N GLU A 58 -16.50 -3.09 -17.37
CA GLU A 58 -17.59 -2.10 -17.34
C GLU A 58 -17.29 -0.90 -18.21
N ALA A 59 -18.34 -0.30 -18.79
CA ALA A 59 -18.23 0.81 -19.73
C ALA A 59 -17.60 2.05 -19.10
N ASN A 60 -17.75 2.24 -17.78
CA ASN A 60 -17.24 3.41 -17.07
C ASN A 60 -15.82 3.26 -16.53
N ALA A 61 -15.14 2.15 -16.84
CA ALA A 61 -13.80 1.87 -16.31
C ALA A 61 -12.80 2.97 -16.66
N ASN A 62 -12.82 3.45 -17.91
CA ASN A 62 -11.91 4.52 -18.34
C ASN A 62 -12.18 5.83 -17.61
N GLU A 63 -13.44 6.17 -17.43
CA GLU A 63 -13.84 7.37 -16.67
C GLU A 63 -13.35 7.30 -15.23
N LEU A 64 -13.50 6.15 -14.59
CA LEU A 64 -13.01 5.93 -13.22
C LEU A 64 -11.49 6.04 -13.14
N SER A 65 -10.78 5.49 -14.14
CA SER A 65 -9.31 5.59 -14.21
C SER A 65 -8.84 7.04 -14.29
N VAL A 66 -9.52 7.86 -15.08
CA VAL A 66 -9.20 9.29 -15.21
C VAL A 66 -9.42 10.01 -13.89
N LYS A 67 -10.55 9.74 -13.23
CA LYS A 67 -10.85 10.32 -11.92
C LYS A 67 -9.80 9.93 -10.88
N LEU A 68 -9.40 8.66 -10.88
CA LEU A 68 -8.38 8.14 -9.97
C LEU A 68 -7.05 8.86 -10.17
N GLN A 69 -6.63 9.02 -11.42
CA GLN A 69 -5.38 9.70 -11.75
C GLN A 69 -5.41 11.17 -11.35
N ASN A 70 -6.54 11.84 -11.57
CA ASN A 70 -6.70 13.24 -11.19
C ASN A 70 -6.61 13.41 -9.68
N LEU A 71 -7.25 12.54 -8.92
CA LEU A 71 -7.20 12.57 -7.46
C LEU A 71 -5.79 12.27 -6.95
N TYR A 72 -5.11 11.32 -7.56
CA TYR A 72 -3.71 11.00 -7.25
C TYR A 72 -2.81 12.23 -7.44
N THR A 73 -2.96 12.92 -8.57
CA THR A 73 -2.21 14.13 -8.87
C THR A 73 -2.50 15.23 -7.83
N GLU A 74 -3.77 15.38 -7.45
CA GLU A 74 -4.17 16.35 -6.42
C GLU A 74 -3.53 16.02 -5.07
N LEU A 75 -3.53 14.74 -4.68
CA LEU A 75 -2.92 14.30 -3.41
C LEU A 75 -1.43 14.57 -3.38
N TYR A 76 -0.75 14.41 -4.52
CA TYR A 76 0.69 14.67 -4.61
C TYR A 76 1.06 16.13 -4.47
N GLN A 77 0.09 17.03 -4.57
CA GLN A 77 0.30 18.47 -4.31
C GLN A 77 0.34 18.77 -2.80
N ASN A 78 -0.18 17.85 -1.98
CA ASN A 78 -0.18 17.99 -0.53
C ASN A 78 0.98 17.19 0.04
N GLU A 79 1.87 17.85 0.78
CA GLU A 79 3.09 17.22 1.28
C GLU A 79 2.80 16.05 2.25
N ILE A 80 1.80 16.20 3.11
CA ILE A 80 1.43 15.14 4.05
C ILE A 80 0.93 13.90 3.30
N ALA A 81 0.04 14.09 2.32
CA ALA A 81 -0.49 13.02 1.50
C ALA A 81 0.60 12.37 0.66
N LYS A 82 1.46 13.17 0.06
CA LYS A 82 2.59 12.68 -0.75
C LYS A 82 3.52 11.79 0.07
N ASN A 83 3.91 12.25 1.26
CA ASN A 83 4.78 11.48 2.15
C ASN A 83 4.15 10.15 2.53
N TYR A 84 2.85 10.15 2.81
CA TYR A 84 2.11 8.93 3.14
C TYR A 84 2.10 7.96 1.96
N LEU A 85 1.77 8.43 0.77
CA LEU A 85 1.70 7.57 -0.42
C LEU A 85 3.06 6.98 -0.78
N GLU A 86 4.12 7.76 -0.68
CA GLU A 86 5.48 7.28 -0.93
C GLU A 86 5.92 6.25 0.12
N ALA A 87 5.63 6.52 1.39
CA ALA A 87 5.99 5.60 2.47
C ALA A 87 5.21 4.28 2.36
N GLU A 88 3.93 4.34 2.01
CA GLU A 88 3.10 3.16 1.76
C GLU A 88 3.68 2.31 0.63
N MET A 89 4.08 2.95 -0.46
CA MET A 89 4.64 2.23 -1.60
C MET A 89 5.94 1.51 -1.24
N ARG A 90 6.85 2.19 -0.54
CA ARG A 90 8.12 1.57 -0.13
C ARG A 90 7.89 0.39 0.82
N PHE A 91 6.96 0.57 1.76
CA PHE A 91 6.61 -0.52 2.68
C PHE A 91 6.01 -1.70 1.92
N SER A 92 5.10 -1.44 0.99
CA SER A 92 4.47 -2.49 0.18
C SER A 92 5.48 -3.26 -0.67
N VAL A 93 6.46 -2.56 -1.25
CA VAL A 93 7.53 -3.21 -2.03
C VAL A 93 8.33 -4.15 -1.13
N MET A 94 8.70 -3.69 0.07
CA MET A 94 9.46 -4.51 1.01
C MET A 94 8.69 -5.78 1.41
N VAL A 95 7.41 -5.64 1.75
CA VAL A 95 6.57 -6.79 2.13
C VAL A 95 6.40 -7.74 0.95
N THR A 96 6.19 -7.21 -0.25
CA THR A 96 6.07 -8.00 -1.47
C THR A 96 7.36 -8.79 -1.74
N ASP A 97 8.51 -8.16 -1.55
CA ASP A 97 9.82 -8.82 -1.73
C ASP A 97 10.00 -9.96 -0.73
N ILE A 98 9.62 -9.75 0.52
CA ILE A 98 9.70 -10.79 1.56
C ILE A 98 8.78 -11.97 1.20
N ASN A 99 7.55 -11.68 0.79
CA ASN A 99 6.60 -12.71 0.37
C ASN A 99 7.11 -13.48 -0.85
N LYS A 100 7.76 -12.79 -1.77
CA LYS A 100 8.37 -13.42 -2.95
C LYS A 100 9.50 -14.37 -2.57
N ILE A 101 10.32 -13.99 -1.62
CA ILE A 101 11.41 -14.87 -1.11
C ILE A 101 10.82 -16.17 -0.58
N ILE A 102 9.75 -16.08 0.21
CA ILE A 102 9.07 -17.25 0.76
C ILE A 102 8.45 -18.09 -0.36
N SER A 103 7.74 -17.46 -1.28
CA SER A 103 7.06 -18.14 -2.39
C SER A 103 8.05 -18.87 -3.31
N GLU A 104 9.18 -18.25 -3.61
CA GLU A 104 10.21 -18.86 -4.44
C GLU A 104 10.82 -20.10 -3.77
N ALA A 105 10.96 -20.07 -2.44
CA ALA A 105 11.52 -21.18 -1.69
C ALA A 105 10.65 -22.44 -1.72
N ILE A 106 9.33 -22.26 -1.85
CA ILE A 106 8.38 -23.37 -1.76
C ILE A 106 7.66 -23.70 -3.07
N LYS A 107 8.06 -23.05 -4.17
CA LYS A 107 7.35 -23.22 -5.45
C LYS A 107 7.49 -24.63 -6.02
N ASP A 108 8.53 -25.36 -5.64
CA ASP A 108 8.73 -26.77 -6.07
C ASP A 108 7.63 -27.70 -5.55
N VAL A 109 6.92 -27.28 -4.51
CA VAL A 109 5.83 -28.06 -3.89
C VAL A 109 4.46 -27.52 -4.29
N ILE A 110 4.29 -26.21 -4.27
CA ILE A 110 2.96 -25.59 -4.50
C ILE A 110 2.72 -25.12 -5.94
N GLY A 111 3.74 -25.25 -6.76
CA GLY A 111 3.63 -24.88 -8.14
C GLY A 111 3.80 -23.43 -8.41
#